data_a3a6345ba872f72cab769977b237bf47
#
_entry.id   a3a6345ba872f72cab769977b237bf47
#
_cell.length_a   1.000
_cell.length_b   1.000
_cell.length_c   1.000
_cell.angle_alpha   90.00
_cell.angle_beta   90.00
_cell.angle_gamma   90.00
#
_symmetry.space_group_name_H-M   'P 1'
#
loop_
_entity.id
_entity.type
_entity.pdbx_description
1 polymer ?
#
loop_
_entity_poly.entity_id
_entity_poly.type
_entity_poly.pdbx_seq_one_letter_code
_entity_poly.pdbx_strand_id
1 'polypeptide(L)'
;MRWFKLVLIVVQIPLFGQNITSIEYRPAPPISEKEITAAVGISFPIKTSVFEIDTVLARISRKLNSSGYLSHIVDAKIEQLDSLSSRLAVTIDGGLRATIKKIKFLNSGTDTLVEGVRSLEFIEGSFYDERELELVFAEILQNLEKKGYPFAQIKVNSVTVYKSEDSTSLNSDVNLTILPNKKAIIDKIEISGNSSTSPDVILRELNIRAGDIYLPENNKIIAAKLNRLRFFEPVAQPEFYFNERQEGVLRITIKEANTNNFDGVIGYLPPGQNEESGYLTGLVNINMRNLFGTGRNFSFKWQQLNRNSQELDLRYLEPWFLGLPLNISPRLYQRQQDTLYVDRILELTADYYTGSNFSISLSFATQSIIPTLFAVPVFTVYNSSILTGGVGIKYDTRDDPISPVSGINFFSWFSLSNKKIQGPKEFITPGQILQVNLRKIVFDFDAYFELFNRNIAALGVSVREVQGDLIEESDLFRLGGNSSLRGYREEQFRGNRIAWSNLEYRFLTSSRSYLFAFFDAGYYLREGNAEKKIEETSSFKTGYGFGMSFETGIGLLSVSYALAAGEGFSDGKLHFGIINQF
;
A
#
# COMPACT_ATOMS: atom_id res chain seq x y z
N MET A 1 -64.38 16.62 80.02
CA MET A 1 -63.12 17.13 79.46
C MET A 1 -62.47 16.03 78.69
N ARG A 2 -62.60 16.02 77.35
CA ARG A 2 -61.94 15.10 76.45
C ARG A 2 -61.25 15.91 75.33
N TRP A 3 -59.93 15.85 75.25
CA TRP A 3 -59.11 16.53 74.28
C TRP A 3 -59.15 15.76 72.93
N PHE A 4 -59.59 16.43 71.87
CA PHE A 4 -59.43 15.96 70.52
C PHE A 4 -58.00 16.33 70.04
N LYS A 5 -57.15 15.32 69.80
CA LYS A 5 -55.90 15.51 69.09
C LYS A 5 -56.21 15.48 67.62
N LEU A 6 -56.00 16.61 66.93
CA LEU A 6 -56.02 16.71 65.49
C LEU A 6 -54.72 16.09 64.99
N VAL A 7 -54.79 14.95 64.31
CA VAL A 7 -53.66 14.35 63.60
C VAL A 7 -53.62 14.95 62.20
N LEU A 8 -52.64 15.82 61.96
CA LEU A 8 -52.35 16.34 60.63
C LEU A 8 -51.65 15.22 59.82
N ILE A 9 -52.39 14.56 58.95
CA ILE A 9 -51.82 13.63 57.98
C ILE A 9 -51.21 14.49 56.87
N VAL A 10 -49.87 14.64 56.89
CA VAL A 10 -49.13 15.15 55.75
C VAL A 10 -49.15 14.04 54.70
N VAL A 11 -50.02 14.18 53.72
CA VAL A 11 -50.00 13.33 52.54
C VAL A 11 -48.77 13.76 51.72
N GLN A 12 -47.68 13.01 51.84
CA GLN A 12 -46.60 13.06 50.86
C GLN A 12 -47.17 12.50 49.53
N ILE A 13 -47.52 13.39 48.64
CA ILE A 13 -47.85 13.01 47.27
C ILE A 13 -46.52 12.51 46.67
N PRO A 14 -46.42 11.24 46.27
CA PRO A 14 -45.19 10.78 45.57
C PRO A 14 -45.10 11.53 44.25
N LEU A 15 -44.01 12.24 44.02
CA LEU A 15 -43.60 12.83 42.76
C LEU A 15 -43.28 11.71 41.73
N PHE A 16 -44.33 10.93 41.41
CA PHE A 16 -44.20 9.91 40.35
C PHE A 16 -44.59 10.55 39.03
N GLY A 17 -43.58 10.78 38.15
CA GLY A 17 -43.81 11.03 36.73
C GLY A 17 -43.26 12.32 36.13
N GLN A 18 -42.55 13.14 36.89
CA GLN A 18 -41.92 14.34 36.30
C GLN A 18 -40.69 13.96 35.46
N ASN A 19 -40.62 14.48 34.23
CA ASN A 19 -39.50 14.34 33.35
C ASN A 19 -38.76 15.69 33.21
N ILE A 20 -37.44 15.66 33.24
CA ILE A 20 -36.62 16.80 32.83
C ILE A 20 -36.59 16.77 31.29
N THR A 21 -37.12 17.81 30.66
CA THR A 21 -37.32 17.88 29.21
C THR A 21 -36.27 18.70 28.51
N SER A 22 -35.56 19.58 29.23
CA SER A 22 -34.53 20.45 28.66
C SER A 22 -33.52 20.91 29.70
N ILE A 23 -32.38 21.40 29.22
CA ILE A 23 -31.36 22.11 29.99
C ILE A 23 -31.29 23.56 29.49
N GLU A 24 -31.16 24.51 30.40
CA GLU A 24 -31.02 25.94 30.13
C GLU A 24 -29.84 26.50 30.92
N TYR A 25 -29.00 27.29 30.26
CA TYR A 25 -27.85 27.91 30.88
C TYR A 25 -28.09 29.41 31.12
N ARG A 26 -27.89 29.89 32.34
CA ARG A 26 -28.07 31.29 32.77
C ARG A 26 -26.97 31.73 33.74
N PRO A 27 -26.13 32.72 33.43
CA PRO A 27 -25.95 33.39 32.12
C PRO A 27 -25.43 32.45 31.03
N ALA A 28 -25.29 32.97 29.78
CA ALA A 28 -24.68 32.21 28.71
C ALA A 28 -23.28 31.74 29.14
N PRO A 29 -22.95 30.47 28.91
CA PRO A 29 -21.68 29.89 29.35
C PRO A 29 -20.48 30.51 28.58
N PRO A 30 -19.29 30.49 29.20
CA PRO A 30 -18.08 31.06 28.56
C PRO A 30 -17.55 30.26 27.36
N ILE A 31 -18.10 29.07 27.14
CA ILE A 31 -17.86 28.23 25.96
C ILE A 31 -19.19 27.88 25.31
N SER A 32 -19.16 27.34 24.08
CA SER A 32 -20.38 27.01 23.35
C SER A 32 -21.33 26.10 24.13
N GLU A 33 -22.61 26.47 24.22
CA GLU A 33 -23.66 25.65 24.85
C GLU A 33 -23.72 24.25 24.23
N LYS A 34 -23.46 24.12 22.92
CA LYS A 34 -23.40 22.85 22.23
C LYS A 34 -22.30 21.95 22.77
N GLU A 35 -21.12 22.51 23.07
CA GLU A 35 -20.00 21.76 23.65
C GLU A 35 -20.28 21.32 25.09
N ILE A 36 -20.91 22.19 25.91
CA ILE A 36 -21.29 21.84 27.29
C ILE A 36 -22.36 20.75 27.26
N THR A 37 -23.39 20.90 26.44
CA THR A 37 -24.49 19.92 26.34
C THR A 37 -23.96 18.57 25.84
N ALA A 38 -23.02 18.58 24.89
CA ALA A 38 -22.35 17.36 24.46
C ALA A 38 -21.52 16.69 25.57
N ALA A 39 -20.83 17.48 26.39
CA ALA A 39 -20.08 16.99 27.55
C ALA A 39 -20.96 16.41 28.64
N VAL A 40 -22.15 16.99 28.87
CA VAL A 40 -23.17 16.44 29.77
C VAL A 40 -23.58 15.04 29.33
N GLY A 41 -23.71 14.78 28.03
CA GLY A 41 -23.94 13.44 27.47
C GLY A 41 -25.27 12.81 27.94
N ILE A 42 -26.31 13.61 28.09
CA ILE A 42 -27.65 13.18 28.53
C ILE A 42 -28.65 13.53 27.43
N SER A 43 -29.48 12.55 27.09
CA SER A 43 -30.59 12.74 26.15
C SER A 43 -31.86 13.05 26.94
N PHE A 44 -32.52 14.14 26.60
CA PHE A 44 -33.82 14.50 27.19
C PHE A 44 -34.97 13.97 26.33
N PRO A 45 -36.12 13.60 26.90
CA PRO A 45 -36.51 13.71 28.33
C PRO A 45 -35.95 12.56 29.18
N ILE A 46 -35.62 12.86 30.45
CA ILE A 46 -35.19 11.89 31.46
C ILE A 46 -36.06 11.98 32.72
N LYS A 47 -36.33 10.84 33.37
CA LYS A 47 -37.11 10.82 34.62
C LYS A 47 -36.33 11.48 35.75
N THR A 48 -36.98 12.39 36.49
CA THR A 48 -36.37 13.09 37.61
C THR A 48 -35.84 12.14 38.70
N SER A 49 -36.49 10.98 38.89
CA SER A 49 -36.10 9.97 39.89
C SER A 49 -34.78 9.24 39.58
N VAL A 50 -34.27 9.33 38.35
CA VAL A 50 -33.03 8.68 37.89
C VAL A 50 -31.93 9.72 37.59
N PHE A 51 -32.26 11.00 37.71
CA PHE A 51 -31.38 12.09 37.34
C PHE A 51 -30.49 12.53 38.52
N GLU A 52 -29.16 12.44 38.32
CA GLU A 52 -28.16 12.85 39.30
C GLU A 52 -27.57 14.21 38.92
N ILE A 53 -27.99 15.27 39.60
CA ILE A 53 -27.49 16.65 39.35
C ILE A 53 -25.99 16.71 39.53
N ASP A 54 -25.42 16.06 40.55
CA ASP A 54 -23.98 16.08 40.84
C ASP A 54 -23.15 15.51 39.72
N THR A 55 -23.66 14.49 39.03
CA THR A 55 -23.01 13.93 37.85
C THR A 55 -22.95 14.94 36.70
N VAL A 56 -24.00 15.71 36.49
CA VAL A 56 -24.06 16.78 35.48
C VAL A 56 -23.08 17.89 35.81
N LEU A 57 -23.12 18.36 37.06
CA LEU A 57 -22.21 19.42 37.55
C LEU A 57 -20.75 19.00 37.41
N ALA A 58 -20.42 17.76 37.78
CA ALA A 58 -19.07 17.22 37.62
C ALA A 58 -18.60 17.16 36.16
N ARG A 59 -19.51 16.80 35.24
CA ARG A 59 -19.18 16.76 33.79
C ARG A 59 -19.00 18.17 33.22
N ILE A 60 -19.86 19.12 33.60
CA ILE A 60 -19.71 20.52 33.18
C ILE A 60 -18.40 21.09 33.74
N SER A 61 -18.12 20.90 35.04
CA SER A 61 -16.90 21.35 35.70
C SER A 61 -15.65 20.79 35.01
N ARG A 62 -15.66 19.48 34.65
CA ARG A 62 -14.56 18.86 33.91
C ARG A 62 -14.35 19.52 32.54
N LYS A 63 -15.44 19.80 31.81
CA LYS A 63 -15.36 20.46 30.51
C LYS A 63 -14.82 21.90 30.63
N LEU A 64 -15.24 22.65 31.62
CA LEU A 64 -14.75 24.00 31.90
C LEU A 64 -13.27 23.99 32.28
N ASN A 65 -12.84 23.08 33.16
CA ASN A 65 -11.46 22.88 33.54
C ASN A 65 -10.60 22.57 32.30
N SER A 66 -11.01 21.60 31.47
CA SER A 66 -10.26 21.23 30.26
C SER A 66 -10.15 22.36 29.23
N SER A 67 -11.07 23.36 29.30
CA SER A 67 -11.08 24.54 28.42
C SER A 67 -10.42 25.78 29.06
N GLY A 68 -9.78 25.63 30.23
CA GLY A 68 -9.01 26.69 30.90
C GLY A 68 -9.77 27.56 31.88
N TYR A 69 -11.03 27.28 32.20
CA TYR A 69 -11.81 28.00 33.22
C TYR A 69 -11.61 27.35 34.60
N LEU A 70 -10.40 27.47 35.15
CA LEU A 70 -9.94 26.72 36.32
C LEU A 70 -10.50 27.26 37.67
N SER A 71 -11.14 28.43 37.65
CA SER A 71 -11.78 29.08 38.83
C SER A 71 -13.30 29.19 38.70
N HIS A 72 -13.90 28.38 37.84
CA HIS A 72 -15.35 28.40 37.60
C HIS A 72 -16.17 27.98 38.81
N ILE A 73 -17.42 28.48 38.86
CA ILE A 73 -18.46 28.04 39.78
C ILE A 73 -19.64 27.56 38.96
N VAL A 74 -20.13 26.36 39.25
CA VAL A 74 -21.29 25.77 38.56
C VAL A 74 -22.32 25.35 39.62
N ASP A 75 -23.55 25.77 39.42
CA ASP A 75 -24.71 25.35 40.24
C ASP A 75 -25.86 24.96 39.30
N ALA A 76 -26.72 24.06 39.73
CA ALA A 76 -27.87 23.67 38.95
C ALA A 76 -29.10 23.42 39.84
N LYS A 77 -30.28 23.80 39.31
CA LYS A 77 -31.58 23.61 39.99
C LYS A 77 -32.59 23.04 39.02
N ILE A 78 -33.46 22.17 39.52
CA ILE A 78 -34.59 21.68 38.74
C ILE A 78 -35.73 22.67 38.92
N GLU A 79 -36.15 23.32 37.85
CA GLU A 79 -37.30 24.22 37.80
C GLU A 79 -38.51 23.48 37.21
N GLN A 80 -39.62 23.49 37.94
CA GLN A 80 -40.87 22.90 37.47
C GLN A 80 -41.52 23.83 36.45
N LEU A 81 -41.83 23.33 35.27
CA LEU A 81 -42.51 24.07 34.21
C LEU A 81 -44.01 23.85 34.25
N ASP A 82 -44.43 22.61 34.48
CA ASP A 82 -45.81 22.20 34.64
C ASP A 82 -45.92 20.94 35.53
N SER A 83 -47.11 20.32 35.62
CA SER A 83 -47.33 19.14 36.44
C SER A 83 -46.55 17.89 36.02
N LEU A 84 -46.06 17.83 34.78
CA LEU A 84 -45.42 16.64 34.20
C LEU A 84 -44.00 16.92 33.66
N SER A 85 -43.62 18.20 33.47
CA SER A 85 -42.35 18.61 32.89
C SER A 85 -41.55 19.54 33.80
N SER A 86 -40.25 19.31 33.83
CA SER A 86 -39.27 20.15 34.54
C SER A 86 -38.10 20.47 33.59
N ARG A 87 -37.39 21.51 33.94
CA ARG A 87 -36.19 21.94 33.22
C ARG A 87 -35.02 21.99 34.21
N LEU A 88 -33.82 21.66 33.74
CA LEU A 88 -32.58 21.87 34.48
C LEU A 88 -32.04 23.27 34.17
N ALA A 89 -32.12 24.17 35.12
CA ALA A 89 -31.50 25.50 35.07
C ALA A 89 -30.08 25.41 35.63
N VAL A 90 -29.06 25.64 34.76
CA VAL A 90 -27.65 25.60 35.14
C VAL A 90 -27.10 27.01 35.16
N THR A 91 -26.51 27.40 36.29
CA THR A 91 -25.82 28.67 36.46
C THR A 91 -24.30 28.41 36.33
N ILE A 92 -23.63 29.11 35.41
CA ILE A 92 -22.20 28.97 35.18
C ILE A 92 -21.54 30.34 35.31
N ASP A 93 -20.68 30.48 36.30
CA ASP A 93 -19.70 31.57 36.36
C ASP A 93 -18.34 30.96 35.93
N GLY A 94 -17.87 31.28 34.73
CA GLY A 94 -16.60 30.76 34.21
C GLY A 94 -15.38 31.38 34.88
N GLY A 95 -15.51 32.56 35.47
CA GLY A 95 -14.36 33.33 35.92
C GLY A 95 -13.42 33.72 34.78
N LEU A 96 -12.14 33.94 35.10
CA LEU A 96 -11.10 34.26 34.12
C LEU A 96 -10.57 32.97 33.48
N ARG A 97 -10.36 32.99 32.17
CA ARG A 97 -9.68 31.88 31.46
C ARG A 97 -8.18 31.94 31.75
N ALA A 98 -7.61 30.81 32.16
CA ALA A 98 -6.19 30.70 32.48
C ALA A 98 -5.30 30.71 31.21
N THR A 99 -4.14 31.38 31.30
CA THR A 99 -3.09 31.37 30.28
C THR A 99 -1.93 30.53 30.78
N ILE A 100 -1.38 29.65 29.96
CA ILE A 100 -0.18 28.88 30.30
C ILE A 100 1.00 29.84 30.30
N LYS A 101 1.52 30.11 31.50
CA LYS A 101 2.68 31.02 31.65
C LYS A 101 3.99 30.28 31.43
N LYS A 102 4.09 29.05 31.96
CA LYS A 102 5.29 28.24 31.85
C LYS A 102 5.00 26.74 31.97
N ILE A 103 5.73 25.96 31.16
CA ILE A 103 5.85 24.52 31.34
C ILE A 103 7.19 24.22 32.03
N LYS A 104 7.14 23.59 33.20
CA LYS A 104 8.32 23.28 34.02
C LYS A 104 8.56 21.78 34.08
N PHE A 105 9.75 21.35 33.72
CA PHE A 105 10.19 19.98 33.89
C PHE A 105 10.88 19.83 35.25
N LEU A 106 10.38 18.91 36.09
CA LEU A 106 10.85 18.75 37.47
C LEU A 106 12.09 17.86 37.59
N ASN A 107 12.39 17.07 36.56
CA ASN A 107 13.58 16.21 36.54
C ASN A 107 14.73 16.85 35.74
N SER A 108 15.95 16.74 36.25
CA SER A 108 17.17 17.26 35.62
C SER A 108 17.52 16.50 34.33
N GLY A 109 18.13 17.20 33.36
CA GLY A 109 18.55 16.60 32.08
C GLY A 109 17.43 16.40 31.06
N THR A 110 16.23 16.92 31.32
CA THR A 110 15.08 16.81 30.41
C THR A 110 15.21 17.68 29.17
N ASP A 111 15.95 18.80 29.25
CA ASP A 111 16.09 19.76 28.14
C ASP A 111 16.61 19.10 26.86
N THR A 112 17.60 18.20 26.97
CA THR A 112 18.12 17.45 25.83
C THR A 112 17.13 16.40 25.26
N LEU A 113 16.21 15.93 26.09
CA LEU A 113 15.19 14.97 25.68
C LEU A 113 14.05 15.65 24.89
N VAL A 114 13.71 16.88 25.24
CA VAL A 114 12.65 17.66 24.60
C VAL A 114 13.17 18.61 23.53
N GLU A 115 14.46 18.67 23.31
CA GLU A 115 15.07 19.44 22.23
C GLU A 115 14.47 19.06 20.87
N GLY A 116 14.03 20.07 20.10
CA GLY A 116 13.39 19.90 18.80
C GLY A 116 11.86 19.78 18.84
N VAL A 117 11.22 19.85 20.02
CA VAL A 117 9.76 19.89 20.16
C VAL A 117 9.30 21.35 19.99
N ARG A 118 8.83 21.68 18.80
CA ARG A 118 8.45 23.06 18.44
C ARG A 118 7.21 23.55 19.16
N SER A 119 6.25 22.68 19.40
CA SER A 119 4.99 23.06 20.07
C SER A 119 5.18 23.61 21.49
N LEU A 120 6.27 23.26 22.17
CA LEU A 120 6.61 23.84 23.49
C LEU A 120 6.83 25.36 23.43
N GLU A 121 7.37 25.89 22.33
CA GLU A 121 7.63 27.32 22.16
C GLU A 121 6.34 28.11 21.94
N PHE A 122 5.32 27.49 21.39
CA PHE A 122 4.07 28.15 21.03
C PHE A 122 2.98 28.03 22.10
N ILE A 123 3.05 27.03 22.98
CA ILE A 123 2.02 26.81 23.99
C ILE A 123 2.15 27.77 25.18
N GLU A 124 3.37 28.21 25.51
CA GLU A 124 3.58 29.25 26.54
C GLU A 124 3.01 30.59 26.04
N GLY A 125 2.18 31.21 26.85
CA GLY A 125 1.43 32.42 26.49
C GLY A 125 0.06 32.17 25.86
N SER A 126 -0.27 30.93 25.50
CA SER A 126 -1.60 30.55 25.01
C SER A 126 -2.60 30.31 26.16
N PHE A 127 -3.89 30.31 25.84
CA PHE A 127 -4.91 29.88 26.81
C PHE A 127 -4.71 28.41 27.16
N TYR A 128 -4.95 28.09 28.45
CA TYR A 128 -4.96 26.70 28.88
C TYR A 128 -6.08 25.92 28.15
N ASP A 129 -5.70 24.89 27.43
CA ASP A 129 -6.59 23.92 26.82
C ASP A 129 -5.93 22.53 26.93
N GLU A 130 -6.63 21.61 27.58
CA GLU A 130 -6.11 20.26 27.84
C GLU A 130 -5.81 19.50 26.54
N ARG A 131 -6.60 19.71 25.48
CA ARG A 131 -6.38 19.07 24.18
C ARG A 131 -5.11 19.57 23.50
N GLU A 132 -4.83 20.87 23.60
CA GLU A 132 -3.59 21.44 23.07
C GLU A 132 -2.37 20.92 23.84
N LEU A 133 -2.49 20.77 25.17
CA LEU A 133 -1.45 20.14 25.98
C LEU A 133 -1.24 18.67 25.62
N GLU A 134 -2.30 17.92 25.37
CA GLU A 134 -2.21 16.53 24.91
C GLU A 134 -1.47 16.41 23.56
N LEU A 135 -1.70 17.35 22.63
CA LEU A 135 -0.94 17.39 21.36
C LEU A 135 0.55 17.65 21.59
N VAL A 136 0.88 18.57 22.50
CA VAL A 136 2.28 18.82 22.88
C VAL A 136 2.91 17.58 23.53
N PHE A 137 2.18 16.91 24.43
CA PHE A 137 2.67 15.66 25.04
C PHE A 137 2.87 14.56 24.02
N ALA A 138 1.96 14.43 23.06
CA ALA A 138 2.10 13.48 21.97
C ALA A 138 3.36 13.77 21.12
N GLU A 139 3.66 15.04 20.82
CA GLU A 139 4.87 15.43 20.09
C GLU A 139 6.14 15.12 20.91
N ILE A 140 6.13 15.40 22.22
CA ILE A 140 7.25 15.05 23.11
C ILE A 140 7.48 13.53 23.10
N LEU A 141 6.42 12.72 23.26
CA LEU A 141 6.52 11.27 23.26
C LEU A 141 7.01 10.74 21.91
N GLN A 142 6.52 11.29 20.80
CA GLN A 142 7.01 10.93 19.47
C GLN A 142 8.49 11.27 19.25
N ASN A 143 8.94 12.41 19.78
CA ASN A 143 10.36 12.77 19.74
C ASN A 143 11.23 11.80 20.55
N LEU A 144 10.77 11.42 21.74
CA LEU A 144 11.43 10.43 22.59
C LEU A 144 11.47 9.04 21.92
N GLU A 145 10.38 8.64 21.27
CA GLU A 145 10.31 7.41 20.50
C GLU A 145 11.38 7.37 19.40
N LYS A 146 11.51 8.45 18.61
CA LYS A 146 12.57 8.61 17.59
C LYS A 146 13.99 8.56 18.16
N LYS A 147 14.16 8.98 19.42
CA LYS A 147 15.43 8.89 20.16
C LYS A 147 15.69 7.50 20.77
N GLY A 148 14.75 6.57 20.59
CA GLY A 148 14.82 5.18 21.08
C GLY A 148 14.21 4.93 22.45
N TYR A 149 13.26 5.75 22.88
CA TYR A 149 12.53 5.63 24.14
C TYR A 149 11.02 5.42 23.92
N PRO A 150 10.58 4.31 23.28
CA PRO A 150 9.17 4.10 22.94
C PRO A 150 8.26 3.86 24.15
N PHE A 151 8.83 3.59 25.33
CA PHE A 151 8.10 3.38 26.58
C PHE A 151 8.13 4.61 27.49
N ALA A 152 8.52 5.77 26.96
CA ALA A 152 8.54 7.01 27.70
C ALA A 152 7.13 7.38 28.19
N GLN A 153 7.07 8.02 29.35
CA GLN A 153 5.84 8.49 29.98
C GLN A 153 5.98 9.94 30.40
N ILE A 154 4.91 10.69 30.29
CA ILE A 154 4.80 12.05 30.82
C ILE A 154 3.81 12.01 31.98
N LYS A 155 4.26 12.50 33.14
CA LYS A 155 3.42 12.66 34.32
C LYS A 155 3.17 14.13 34.57
N VAL A 156 1.91 14.56 34.57
CA VAL A 156 1.52 15.87 35.04
C VAL A 156 1.50 15.83 36.58
N ASN A 157 2.42 16.54 37.21
CA ASN A 157 2.55 16.57 38.66
C ASN A 157 1.55 17.55 39.29
N SER A 158 1.46 18.74 38.70
CA SER A 158 0.50 19.76 39.14
C SER A 158 0.30 20.83 38.06
N VAL A 159 -0.86 21.46 38.10
CA VAL A 159 -1.15 22.73 37.42
C VAL A 159 -1.34 23.76 38.49
N THR A 160 -0.39 24.70 38.60
CA THR A 160 -0.45 25.77 39.62
C THR A 160 -1.09 26.99 39.00
N VAL A 161 -2.21 27.43 39.57
CA VAL A 161 -3.01 28.56 39.08
C VAL A 161 -2.83 29.75 40.02
N TYR A 162 -2.56 30.92 39.45
CA TYR A 162 -2.38 32.17 40.21
C TYR A 162 -2.82 33.38 39.40
N LYS A 163 -3.26 34.44 40.10
CA LYS A 163 -3.61 35.70 39.46
C LYS A 163 -2.33 36.46 39.04
N SER A 164 -2.38 37.16 37.90
CA SER A 164 -1.35 38.10 37.52
C SER A 164 -1.19 39.23 38.54
N GLU A 165 -0.06 39.93 38.55
CA GLU A 165 0.20 41.03 39.51
C GLU A 165 -0.86 42.12 39.43
N ASP A 166 -1.38 42.42 38.27
CA ASP A 166 -2.46 43.39 38.02
C ASP A 166 -3.85 42.82 38.28
N SER A 167 -3.99 41.55 38.68
CA SER A 167 -5.25 40.84 38.94
C SER A 167 -6.23 40.77 37.73
N THR A 168 -5.77 41.12 36.51
CA THR A 168 -6.61 41.19 35.33
C THR A 168 -6.67 39.86 34.58
N SER A 169 -5.69 38.95 34.77
CA SER A 169 -5.61 37.67 34.14
C SER A 169 -5.29 36.54 35.13
N LEU A 170 -5.62 35.32 34.72
CA LEU A 170 -5.32 34.10 35.44
C LEU A 170 -4.19 33.37 34.72
N ASN A 171 -3.09 33.09 35.42
CA ASN A 171 -1.94 32.36 34.88
C ASN A 171 -1.92 30.92 35.40
N SER A 172 -1.33 30.03 34.64
CA SER A 172 -1.09 28.63 35.04
C SER A 172 0.34 28.22 34.73
N ASP A 173 1.01 27.57 35.67
CA ASP A 173 2.27 26.85 35.46
C ASP A 173 1.97 25.35 35.46
N VAL A 174 2.39 24.65 34.42
CA VAL A 174 2.24 23.21 34.29
C VAL A 174 3.54 22.52 34.66
N ASN A 175 3.53 21.73 35.72
CA ASN A 175 4.70 21.00 36.21
C ASN A 175 4.66 19.55 35.73
N LEU A 176 5.67 19.13 34.96
CA LEU A 176 5.76 17.84 34.31
C LEU A 176 6.98 17.06 34.79
N THR A 177 6.85 15.74 34.81
CA THR A 177 8.00 14.83 34.92
C THR A 177 8.01 13.92 33.70
N ILE A 178 9.13 13.89 32.98
CA ILE A 178 9.34 12.97 31.85
C ILE A 178 10.11 11.76 32.40
N LEU A 179 9.53 10.58 32.21
CA LEU A 179 10.13 9.30 32.51
C LEU A 179 10.52 8.63 31.18
N PRO A 180 11.76 8.76 30.70
CA PRO A 180 12.15 8.16 29.43
C PRO A 180 12.16 6.65 29.46
N ASN A 181 12.25 6.05 30.67
CA ASN A 181 12.42 4.62 30.88
C ASN A 181 13.67 4.09 30.18
N LYS A 182 13.73 2.79 29.91
CA LYS A 182 14.89 2.16 29.29
C LYS A 182 14.90 2.40 27.78
N LYS A 183 16.07 2.70 27.24
CA LYS A 183 16.29 2.78 25.79
C LYS A 183 16.04 1.41 25.16
N ALA A 184 15.22 1.36 24.13
CA ALA A 184 14.87 0.13 23.44
C ALA A 184 15.98 -0.22 22.42
N ILE A 185 16.89 -1.09 22.83
CA ILE A 185 17.92 -1.68 21.97
C ILE A 185 17.52 -3.12 21.72
N ILE A 186 17.64 -3.59 20.49
CA ILE A 186 17.36 -4.98 20.11
C ILE A 186 18.58 -5.81 20.50
N ASP A 187 18.54 -6.47 21.65
CA ASP A 187 19.60 -7.39 22.07
C ASP A 187 19.44 -8.77 21.42
N LYS A 188 18.19 -9.18 21.17
CA LYS A 188 17.85 -10.48 20.60
C LYS A 188 16.68 -10.38 19.62
N ILE A 189 16.75 -11.15 18.53
CA ILE A 189 15.63 -11.32 17.60
C ILE A 189 15.12 -12.76 17.74
N GLU A 190 13.84 -12.90 18.04
CA GLU A 190 13.15 -14.19 18.13
C GLU A 190 12.20 -14.33 16.95
N ILE A 191 12.42 -15.37 16.14
CA ILE A 191 11.55 -15.72 15.02
C ILE A 191 10.83 -17.01 15.38
N SER A 192 9.51 -17.01 15.22
CA SER A 192 8.67 -18.19 15.51
C SER A 192 7.73 -18.47 14.33
N GLY A 193 7.45 -19.76 14.09
CA GLY A 193 6.58 -20.22 13.02
C GLY A 193 7.28 -20.50 11.68
N ASN A 194 8.60 -20.34 11.60
CA ASN A 194 9.42 -20.72 10.46
C ASN A 194 9.87 -22.19 10.59
N SER A 195 9.08 -23.10 10.03
CA SER A 195 9.40 -24.53 10.05
C SER A 195 10.31 -24.96 8.89
N SER A 196 10.11 -24.35 7.72
CA SER A 196 10.85 -24.65 6.48
C SER A 196 11.80 -23.53 6.09
N THR A 197 11.44 -22.27 6.37
CA THR A 197 12.23 -21.11 5.98
C THR A 197 13.38 -20.87 6.95
N SER A 198 14.60 -20.74 6.41
CA SER A 198 15.77 -20.38 7.23
C SER A 198 15.59 -19.01 7.90
N PRO A 199 15.93 -18.88 9.21
CA PRO A 199 15.96 -17.56 9.86
C PRO A 199 16.79 -16.52 9.10
N ASP A 200 17.88 -16.93 8.46
CA ASP A 200 18.75 -16.04 7.68
C ASP A 200 18.01 -15.36 6.51
N VAL A 201 17.03 -16.04 5.91
CA VAL A 201 16.20 -15.45 4.85
C VAL A 201 15.39 -14.27 5.38
N ILE A 202 14.87 -14.40 6.59
CA ILE A 202 14.07 -13.38 7.25
C ILE A 202 14.96 -12.22 7.72
N LEU A 203 16.05 -12.53 8.39
CA LEU A 203 16.95 -11.52 8.96
C LEU A 203 17.62 -10.65 7.90
N ARG A 204 18.11 -11.27 6.81
CA ARG A 204 18.73 -10.52 5.71
C ARG A 204 17.76 -9.58 5.00
N GLU A 205 16.50 -9.97 4.84
CA GLU A 205 15.48 -9.14 4.22
C GLU A 205 15.14 -7.93 5.09
N LEU A 206 15.08 -8.13 6.39
CA LEU A 206 14.78 -7.06 7.34
C LEU A 206 15.95 -6.09 7.50
N ASN A 207 17.18 -6.56 7.33
CA ASN A 207 18.41 -5.82 7.60
C ASN A 207 18.44 -5.25 9.02
N ILE A 208 17.99 -6.04 10.01
CA ILE A 208 17.97 -5.69 11.44
C ILE A 208 19.00 -6.56 12.14
N ARG A 209 19.77 -5.96 13.04
CA ARG A 209 20.85 -6.62 13.79
C ARG A 209 20.70 -6.39 15.28
N ALA A 210 21.27 -7.30 16.06
CA ALA A 210 21.47 -7.04 17.48
C ALA A 210 22.34 -5.80 17.68
N GLY A 211 21.94 -4.92 18.60
CA GLY A 211 22.53 -3.61 18.83
C GLY A 211 21.78 -2.44 18.18
N ASP A 212 20.87 -2.70 17.25
CA ASP A 212 20.05 -1.64 16.62
C ASP A 212 19.04 -1.06 17.62
N ILE A 213 18.73 0.23 17.44
CA ILE A 213 17.66 0.88 18.20
C ILE A 213 16.31 0.44 17.63
N TYR A 214 15.44 -0.03 18.51
CA TYR A 214 14.07 -0.32 18.14
C TYR A 214 13.24 0.95 18.00
N LEU A 215 12.60 1.11 16.85
CA LEU A 215 11.66 2.19 16.55
C LEU A 215 10.31 1.58 16.17
N PRO A 216 9.23 1.83 16.92
CA PRO A 216 7.90 1.27 16.64
C PRO A 216 7.36 1.56 15.24
N GLU A 217 7.71 2.70 14.65
CA GLU A 217 7.35 3.05 13.27
C GLU A 217 7.86 2.02 12.24
N ASN A 218 8.96 1.33 12.55
CA ASN A 218 9.51 0.28 11.70
C ASN A 218 8.67 -1.01 11.68
N ASN A 219 7.77 -1.21 12.63
CA ASN A 219 6.96 -2.44 12.71
C ASN A 219 6.13 -2.67 11.44
N LYS A 220 5.53 -1.61 10.89
CA LYS A 220 4.80 -1.68 9.63
C LYS A 220 5.71 -2.01 8.46
N ILE A 221 6.93 -1.45 8.46
CA ILE A 221 7.93 -1.68 7.41
C ILE A 221 8.42 -3.14 7.48
N ILE A 222 8.65 -3.67 8.68
CA ILE A 222 9.05 -5.08 8.90
C ILE A 222 7.98 -6.02 8.36
N ALA A 223 6.72 -5.82 8.74
CA ALA A 223 5.60 -6.63 8.25
C ALA A 223 5.47 -6.53 6.72
N ALA A 224 5.56 -5.33 6.14
CA ALA A 224 5.49 -5.14 4.69
C ALA A 224 6.64 -5.83 3.94
N LYS A 225 7.88 -5.77 4.44
CA LYS A 225 9.03 -6.48 3.85
C LYS A 225 8.81 -7.99 3.84
N LEU A 226 8.34 -8.56 4.94
CA LEU A 226 8.08 -10.00 5.03
C LEU A 226 6.91 -10.42 4.14
N ASN A 227 5.86 -9.62 4.05
CA ASN A 227 4.74 -9.87 3.14
C ASN A 227 5.15 -9.84 1.67
N ARG A 228 6.15 -9.02 1.29
CA ARG A 228 6.69 -8.99 -0.07
C ARG A 228 7.40 -10.27 -0.47
N LEU A 229 7.98 -11.01 0.47
CA LEU A 229 8.59 -12.32 0.20
C LEU A 229 7.57 -13.35 -0.29
N ARG A 230 6.31 -13.24 0.14
CA ARG A 230 5.21 -14.17 -0.19
C ARG A 230 5.50 -15.61 0.23
N PHE A 231 6.30 -15.79 1.25
CA PHE A 231 6.56 -17.09 1.86
C PHE A 231 5.63 -17.33 3.04
N PHE A 232 4.93 -16.29 3.47
CA PHE A 232 4.13 -16.26 4.69
C PHE A 232 2.69 -15.82 4.39
N GLU A 233 1.75 -16.28 5.23
CA GLU A 233 0.46 -15.62 5.38
C GLU A 233 0.66 -14.17 5.84
N PRO A 234 -0.34 -13.28 5.77
CA PRO A 234 -0.17 -11.89 6.19
C PRO A 234 0.49 -11.78 7.56
N VAL A 235 1.69 -11.21 7.59
CA VAL A 235 2.51 -11.11 8.79
C VAL A 235 2.01 -9.98 9.67
N ALA A 236 1.73 -10.28 10.94
CA ALA A 236 1.41 -9.29 11.94
C ALA A 236 2.61 -8.39 12.26
N GLN A 237 2.35 -7.22 12.84
CA GLN A 237 3.45 -6.36 13.31
C GLN A 237 4.25 -7.07 14.40
N PRO A 238 5.59 -6.95 14.40
CA PRO A 238 6.44 -7.55 15.43
C PRO A 238 6.19 -6.90 16.78
N GLU A 239 6.49 -7.64 17.83
CA GLU A 239 6.40 -7.20 19.21
C GLU A 239 7.79 -6.95 19.79
N PHE A 240 7.95 -5.84 20.50
CA PHE A 240 9.17 -5.58 21.25
C PHE A 240 8.88 -5.57 22.75
N TYR A 241 9.70 -6.26 23.54
CA TYR A 241 9.58 -6.29 24.99
C TYR A 241 10.95 -6.48 25.66
N PHE A 242 11.04 -6.18 26.95
CA PHE A 242 12.20 -6.53 27.77
C PHE A 242 11.94 -7.86 28.47
N ASN A 243 12.87 -8.80 28.35
CA ASN A 243 12.80 -10.07 29.06
C ASN A 243 13.17 -9.91 30.56
N GLU A 244 13.16 -11.01 31.32
CA GLU A 244 13.50 -11.00 32.75
C GLU A 244 14.93 -10.49 33.04
N ARG A 245 15.84 -10.64 32.07
CA ARG A 245 17.23 -10.14 32.16
C ARG A 245 17.35 -8.70 31.71
N GLN A 246 16.23 -8.02 31.44
CA GLN A 246 16.21 -6.66 30.91
C GLN A 246 16.86 -6.54 29.52
N GLU A 247 16.94 -7.61 28.72
CA GLU A 247 17.38 -7.58 27.34
C GLU A 247 16.19 -7.22 26.43
N GLY A 248 16.40 -6.36 25.43
CA GLY A 248 15.39 -6.01 24.46
C GLY A 248 15.21 -7.12 23.42
N VAL A 249 14.03 -7.68 23.34
CA VAL A 249 13.68 -8.77 22.43
C VAL A 249 12.70 -8.30 21.38
N LEU A 250 13.08 -8.40 20.11
CA LEU A 250 12.19 -8.22 18.98
C LEU A 250 11.64 -9.59 18.57
N ARG A 251 10.35 -9.82 18.81
CA ARG A 251 9.65 -11.06 18.44
C ARG A 251 8.91 -10.89 17.13
N ILE A 252 9.22 -11.75 16.17
CA ILE A 252 8.59 -11.82 14.84
C ILE A 252 7.87 -13.16 14.76
N THR A 253 6.54 -13.11 14.71
CA THR A 253 5.70 -14.31 14.56
C THR A 253 5.20 -14.39 13.13
N ILE A 254 5.50 -15.49 12.46
CA ILE A 254 5.09 -15.75 11.08
C ILE A 254 4.33 -17.06 11.00
N LYS A 255 3.56 -17.21 9.93
CA LYS A 255 2.96 -18.47 9.52
C LYS A 255 3.30 -18.71 8.06
N GLU A 256 3.96 -19.83 7.78
CA GLU A 256 4.37 -20.17 6.41
C GLU A 256 3.15 -20.46 5.54
N ALA A 257 3.15 -19.89 4.34
CA ALA A 257 2.15 -20.14 3.31
C ALA A 257 2.63 -21.25 2.38
N ASN A 258 1.71 -21.80 1.61
CA ASN A 258 2.09 -22.70 0.52
C ASN A 258 2.72 -21.87 -0.62
N THR A 259 4.00 -22.09 -0.87
CA THR A 259 4.80 -21.32 -1.82
C THR A 259 4.98 -21.99 -3.17
N ASN A 260 4.55 -23.27 -3.29
CA ASN A 260 4.70 -24.05 -4.50
C ASN A 260 3.35 -24.20 -5.20
N ASN A 261 3.27 -23.72 -6.44
CA ASN A 261 2.08 -23.82 -7.26
C ASN A 261 2.40 -24.65 -8.52
N PHE A 262 1.52 -25.56 -8.82
CA PHE A 262 1.51 -26.32 -10.06
C PHE A 262 0.12 -26.18 -10.71
N ASP A 263 0.08 -25.57 -11.88
CA ASP A 263 -1.14 -25.36 -12.64
C ASP A 263 -0.94 -25.88 -14.05
N GLY A 264 -1.96 -26.52 -14.60
CA GLY A 264 -1.88 -26.96 -15.98
C GLY A 264 -3.17 -27.51 -16.53
N VAL A 265 -3.34 -27.25 -17.81
CA VAL A 265 -4.36 -27.87 -18.65
C VAL A 265 -3.66 -28.38 -19.90
N ILE A 266 -3.77 -29.65 -20.19
CA ILE A 266 -3.24 -30.25 -21.40
C ILE A 266 -4.41 -30.86 -22.17
N GLY A 267 -4.58 -30.46 -23.41
CA GLY A 267 -5.52 -30.99 -24.37
C GLY A 267 -4.81 -31.67 -25.51
N TYR A 268 -5.47 -32.59 -26.16
CA TYR A 268 -4.99 -33.15 -27.42
C TYR A 268 -6.02 -32.84 -28.51
N LEU A 269 -5.56 -32.23 -29.60
CA LEU A 269 -6.35 -32.01 -30.79
C LEU A 269 -6.01 -33.08 -31.81
N PRO A 270 -6.98 -33.93 -32.21
CA PRO A 270 -6.74 -34.93 -33.24
C PRO A 270 -6.44 -34.28 -34.59
N PRO A 271 -5.82 -35.03 -35.54
CA PRO A 271 -5.48 -34.47 -36.86
C PRO A 271 -6.74 -34.06 -37.61
N GLY A 272 -6.72 -32.91 -38.27
CA GLY A 272 -7.74 -32.45 -39.19
C GLY A 272 -7.71 -33.22 -40.52
N GLN A 273 -8.65 -32.94 -41.44
CA GLN A 273 -8.83 -33.68 -42.69
C GLN A 273 -7.57 -33.71 -43.62
N ASN A 274 -6.65 -32.73 -43.45
CA ASN A 274 -5.41 -32.61 -44.25
C ASN A 274 -4.15 -32.63 -43.37
N GLU A 275 -4.24 -33.16 -42.15
CA GLU A 275 -3.13 -33.20 -41.23
C GLU A 275 -2.69 -34.62 -40.92
N GLU A 276 -1.39 -34.88 -40.96
CA GLU A 276 -0.82 -36.21 -40.73
C GLU A 276 -0.85 -36.65 -39.26
N SER A 277 -0.87 -35.68 -38.32
CA SER A 277 -0.83 -35.98 -36.89
C SER A 277 -1.61 -34.94 -36.07
N GLY A 278 -2.15 -35.35 -34.94
CA GLY A 278 -2.69 -34.45 -33.92
C GLY A 278 -1.56 -33.73 -33.18
N TYR A 279 -1.91 -32.77 -32.31
CA TYR A 279 -0.94 -32.04 -31.48
C TYR A 279 -1.49 -31.79 -30.08
N LEU A 280 -0.55 -31.57 -29.15
CA LEU A 280 -0.88 -31.16 -27.79
C LEU A 280 -1.12 -29.65 -27.78
N THR A 281 -2.07 -29.22 -26.97
CA THR A 281 -2.34 -27.82 -26.64
C THR A 281 -2.46 -27.68 -25.14
N GLY A 282 -2.19 -26.50 -24.60
CA GLY A 282 -2.37 -26.30 -23.17
C GLY A 282 -1.40 -25.29 -22.56
N LEU A 283 -1.47 -25.26 -21.25
CA LEU A 283 -0.63 -24.46 -20.38
C LEU A 283 -0.13 -25.34 -19.25
N VAL A 284 1.15 -25.27 -18.94
CA VAL A 284 1.76 -25.81 -17.73
C VAL A 284 2.53 -24.68 -17.07
N ASN A 285 2.22 -24.41 -15.82
CA ASN A 285 2.86 -23.38 -15.03
C ASN A 285 3.29 -23.95 -13.67
N ILE A 286 4.58 -23.94 -13.39
CA ILE A 286 5.18 -24.43 -12.15
C ILE A 286 5.90 -23.25 -11.52
N ASN A 287 5.47 -22.86 -10.31
CA ASN A 287 6.13 -21.82 -9.54
C ASN A 287 6.53 -22.40 -8.17
N MET A 288 7.81 -22.44 -7.93
CA MET A 288 8.40 -22.88 -6.67
C MET A 288 9.12 -21.69 -6.04
N ARG A 289 8.54 -21.14 -4.98
CA ARG A 289 9.15 -20.06 -4.22
C ARG A 289 9.74 -20.62 -2.94
N ASN A 290 10.78 -19.96 -2.46
CA ASN A 290 11.47 -20.38 -1.23
C ASN A 290 11.95 -21.83 -1.29
N LEU A 291 12.53 -22.23 -2.42
CA LEU A 291 13.10 -23.57 -2.58
C LEU A 291 14.04 -23.92 -1.43
N PHE A 292 13.79 -25.05 -0.79
CA PHE A 292 14.55 -25.55 0.37
C PHE A 292 14.66 -24.54 1.54
N GLY A 293 13.71 -23.60 1.64
CA GLY A 293 13.71 -22.60 2.70
C GLY A 293 14.81 -21.52 2.58
N THR A 294 15.43 -21.38 1.41
CA THR A 294 16.59 -20.50 1.18
C THR A 294 16.26 -19.16 0.52
N GLY A 295 14.99 -18.97 0.16
CA GLY A 295 14.52 -17.80 -0.59
C GLY A 295 14.73 -17.91 -2.10
N ARG A 296 15.25 -19.03 -2.61
CA ARG A 296 15.43 -19.29 -4.05
C ARG A 296 14.08 -19.48 -4.72
N ASN A 297 13.96 -19.01 -5.97
CA ASN A 297 12.75 -19.18 -6.75
C ASN A 297 13.04 -19.87 -8.07
N PHE A 298 12.13 -20.74 -8.47
CA PHE A 298 12.17 -21.38 -9.78
C PHE A 298 10.79 -21.28 -10.44
N SER A 299 10.76 -20.93 -11.72
CA SER A 299 9.56 -20.87 -12.52
C SER A 299 9.75 -21.55 -13.85
N PHE A 300 8.76 -22.30 -14.21
CA PHE A 300 8.62 -22.94 -15.50
C PHE A 300 7.22 -22.63 -16.04
N LYS A 301 7.16 -21.99 -17.21
CA LYS A 301 5.93 -21.78 -17.96
C LYS A 301 6.09 -22.39 -19.34
N TRP A 302 5.19 -23.28 -19.71
CA TRP A 302 5.02 -23.76 -21.06
C TRP A 302 3.59 -23.53 -21.49
N GLN A 303 3.42 -22.97 -22.71
CA GLN A 303 2.11 -22.71 -23.29
C GLN A 303 2.13 -23.06 -24.76
N GLN A 304 1.14 -23.81 -25.22
CA GLN A 304 0.90 -24.09 -26.63
C GLN A 304 -0.54 -23.79 -26.98
N LEU A 305 -0.75 -22.73 -27.75
CA LEU A 305 -2.05 -22.24 -28.16
C LEU A 305 -2.59 -22.97 -29.39
N ASN A 306 -1.71 -23.26 -30.34
CA ASN A 306 -1.99 -23.98 -31.56
C ASN A 306 -0.74 -24.75 -32.01
N ARG A 307 -0.83 -25.48 -33.16
CA ARG A 307 0.26 -26.31 -33.69
C ARG A 307 1.58 -25.54 -33.85
N ASN A 308 1.52 -24.29 -34.27
CA ASN A 308 2.65 -23.49 -34.70
C ASN A 308 3.02 -22.37 -33.70
N SER A 309 2.30 -22.24 -32.58
CA SER A 309 2.57 -21.19 -31.60
C SER A 309 2.73 -21.79 -30.22
N GLN A 310 3.96 -21.74 -29.72
CA GLN A 310 4.30 -22.23 -28.39
C GLN A 310 5.28 -21.27 -27.71
N GLU A 311 5.23 -21.26 -26.39
CA GLU A 311 6.11 -20.45 -25.53
C GLU A 311 6.66 -21.31 -24.39
N LEU A 312 7.93 -21.14 -24.10
CA LEU A 312 8.64 -21.73 -22.97
C LEU A 312 9.37 -20.60 -22.25
N ASP A 313 9.15 -20.45 -20.95
CA ASP A 313 9.86 -19.49 -20.09
C ASP A 313 10.34 -20.20 -18.82
N LEU A 314 11.64 -20.29 -18.68
CA LEU A 314 12.34 -20.87 -17.54
C LEU A 314 13.07 -19.75 -16.81
N ARG A 315 12.81 -19.58 -15.52
CA ARG A 315 13.49 -18.59 -14.68
C ARG A 315 13.96 -19.23 -13.38
N TYR A 316 15.11 -18.78 -12.93
CA TYR A 316 15.64 -19.11 -11.62
C TYR A 316 16.08 -17.82 -10.93
N LEU A 317 15.97 -17.75 -9.61
CA LEU A 317 16.45 -16.65 -8.80
C LEU A 317 17.33 -17.19 -7.68
N GLU A 318 18.59 -16.80 -7.65
CA GLU A 318 19.51 -16.95 -6.54
C GLU A 318 19.56 -15.63 -5.77
N PRO A 319 18.88 -15.51 -4.62
CA PRO A 319 18.88 -14.28 -3.83
C PRO A 319 20.15 -14.18 -2.99
N TRP A 320 20.58 -12.95 -2.70
CA TRP A 320 21.72 -12.69 -1.84
C TRP A 320 22.99 -13.44 -2.23
N PHE A 321 23.31 -13.39 -3.51
CA PHE A 321 24.46 -14.08 -4.09
C PHE A 321 25.75 -13.69 -3.36
N LEU A 322 26.49 -14.69 -2.88
CA LEU A 322 27.69 -14.53 -2.06
C LEU A 322 27.48 -13.73 -0.76
N GLY A 323 26.24 -13.67 -0.23
CA GLY A 323 25.90 -12.93 0.98
C GLY A 323 25.79 -11.41 0.80
N LEU A 324 25.82 -10.94 -0.46
CA LEU A 324 25.60 -9.53 -0.82
C LEU A 324 24.11 -9.30 -1.12
N PRO A 325 23.59 -8.06 -1.03
CA PRO A 325 22.24 -7.72 -1.46
C PRO A 325 22.13 -7.70 -2.99
N LEU A 326 22.56 -8.79 -3.61
CA LEU A 326 22.67 -9.02 -5.05
C LEU A 326 21.91 -10.29 -5.40
N ASN A 327 20.88 -10.17 -6.23
CA ASN A 327 20.15 -11.31 -6.76
C ASN A 327 20.66 -11.62 -8.17
N ILE A 328 20.83 -12.90 -8.49
CA ILE A 328 21.23 -13.37 -9.83
C ILE A 328 20.09 -14.18 -10.41
N SER A 329 19.67 -13.82 -11.62
CA SER A 329 18.51 -14.42 -12.28
C SER A 329 18.85 -14.86 -13.70
N PRO A 330 19.22 -16.13 -13.93
CA PRO A 330 19.25 -16.72 -15.26
C PRO A 330 17.84 -17.00 -15.79
N ARG A 331 17.64 -16.74 -17.07
CA ARG A 331 16.38 -16.98 -17.80
C ARG A 331 16.65 -17.62 -19.14
N LEU A 332 15.86 -18.62 -19.48
CA LEU A 332 15.74 -19.17 -20.84
C LEU A 332 14.31 -18.92 -21.33
N TYR A 333 14.18 -18.18 -22.40
CA TYR A 333 12.91 -17.92 -23.05
C TYR A 333 12.97 -18.42 -24.49
N GLN A 334 11.94 -19.13 -24.92
CA GLN A 334 11.77 -19.51 -26.31
C GLN A 334 10.32 -19.34 -26.73
N ARG A 335 10.11 -18.69 -27.87
CA ARG A 335 8.78 -18.52 -28.46
C ARG A 335 8.81 -18.91 -29.93
N GLN A 336 7.94 -19.79 -30.33
CA GLN A 336 7.59 -20.01 -31.73
C GLN A 336 6.40 -19.13 -32.09
N GLN A 337 6.60 -18.23 -33.04
CA GLN A 337 5.61 -17.29 -33.50
C GLN A 337 4.99 -17.78 -34.78
N ASP A 338 3.92 -18.57 -34.67
CA ASP A 338 3.19 -19.14 -35.80
C ASP A 338 4.15 -19.85 -36.78
N THR A 339 3.95 -19.66 -38.06
CA THR A 339 4.85 -20.14 -39.12
C THR A 339 5.93 -19.14 -39.51
N LEU A 340 6.18 -18.10 -38.70
CA LEU A 340 7.07 -17.01 -39.05
C LEU A 340 8.50 -17.25 -38.58
N TYR A 341 8.70 -17.46 -37.29
CA TYR A 341 10.04 -17.63 -36.72
C TYR A 341 9.99 -18.24 -35.29
N VAL A 342 11.16 -18.68 -34.85
CA VAL A 342 11.46 -19.00 -33.45
C VAL A 342 12.36 -17.94 -32.87
N ASP A 343 11.99 -17.38 -31.74
CA ASP A 343 12.79 -16.47 -30.92
C ASP A 343 13.29 -17.21 -29.67
N ARG A 344 14.59 -17.24 -29.45
CA ARG A 344 15.23 -17.87 -28.30
C ARG A 344 16.15 -16.88 -27.61
N ILE A 345 15.93 -16.67 -26.29
CA ILE A 345 16.72 -15.75 -25.48
C ILE A 345 17.30 -16.51 -24.28
N LEU A 346 18.61 -16.37 -24.09
CA LEU A 346 19.27 -16.73 -22.83
C LEU A 346 19.77 -15.44 -22.19
N GLU A 347 19.28 -15.16 -20.99
CA GLU A 347 19.53 -13.92 -20.27
C GLU A 347 20.06 -14.20 -18.86
N LEU A 348 20.97 -13.38 -18.39
CA LEU A 348 21.45 -13.34 -17.02
C LEU A 348 21.25 -11.92 -16.50
N THR A 349 20.46 -11.77 -15.44
CA THR A 349 20.23 -10.48 -14.77
C THR A 349 20.83 -10.50 -13.38
N ALA A 350 21.44 -9.39 -13.00
CA ALA A 350 21.96 -9.11 -11.66
C ALA A 350 21.27 -7.89 -11.09
N ASP A 351 20.53 -8.06 -9.98
CA ASP A 351 19.77 -7.01 -9.31
C ASP A 351 20.43 -6.68 -7.97
N TYR A 352 20.95 -5.47 -7.84
CA TYR A 352 21.55 -4.97 -6.61
C TYR A 352 20.56 -4.07 -5.85
N TYR A 353 20.28 -4.41 -4.60
CA TYR A 353 19.37 -3.68 -3.72
C TYR A 353 20.13 -2.69 -2.84
N THR A 354 19.89 -1.38 -3.02
CA THR A 354 20.52 -0.30 -2.23
C THR A 354 19.70 0.07 -0.98
N GLY A 355 18.67 -0.67 -0.68
CA GLY A 355 17.74 -0.45 0.42
C GLY A 355 16.46 -1.24 0.21
N SER A 356 15.42 -0.93 0.96
CA SER A 356 14.18 -1.71 0.90
C SER A 356 13.36 -1.54 -0.37
N ASN A 357 13.52 -0.43 -1.08
CA ASN A 357 12.59 -0.04 -2.17
C ASN A 357 13.29 0.23 -3.49
N PHE A 358 14.61 0.37 -3.52
CA PHE A 358 15.36 0.74 -4.73
C PHE A 358 16.32 -0.36 -5.14
N SER A 359 16.32 -0.70 -6.42
CA SER A 359 17.28 -1.63 -7.01
C SER A 359 17.83 -1.12 -8.34
N ILE A 360 19.07 -1.53 -8.64
CA ILE A 360 19.74 -1.33 -9.91
C ILE A 360 19.95 -2.70 -10.53
N SER A 361 19.60 -2.85 -11.79
CA SER A 361 19.70 -4.10 -12.54
C SER A 361 20.70 -3.97 -13.68
N LEU A 362 21.49 -5.01 -13.87
CA LEU A 362 22.34 -5.19 -15.06
C LEU A 362 21.94 -6.49 -15.73
N SER A 363 21.80 -6.50 -17.05
CA SER A 363 21.61 -7.76 -17.77
C SER A 363 22.54 -7.92 -18.95
N PHE A 364 22.74 -9.19 -19.27
CA PHE A 364 23.43 -9.65 -20.45
C PHE A 364 22.59 -10.75 -21.08
N ALA A 365 22.29 -10.63 -22.38
CA ALA A 365 21.47 -11.60 -23.09
C ALA A 365 22.03 -11.94 -24.46
N THR A 366 21.85 -13.20 -24.85
CA THR A 366 22.02 -13.67 -26.21
C THR A 366 20.64 -14.08 -26.74
N GLN A 367 20.33 -13.62 -27.96
CA GLN A 367 19.06 -13.92 -28.61
C GLN A 367 19.34 -14.47 -30.02
N SER A 368 18.56 -15.47 -30.44
CA SER A 368 18.61 -16.03 -31.78
C SER A 368 17.21 -15.99 -32.39
N ILE A 369 17.09 -15.32 -33.53
CA ILE A 369 15.85 -15.32 -34.33
C ILE A 369 16.07 -16.28 -35.49
N ILE A 370 15.26 -17.32 -35.60
CA ILE A 370 15.37 -18.40 -36.55
C ILE A 370 14.11 -18.42 -37.42
N PRO A 371 14.16 -18.01 -38.69
CA PRO A 371 13.00 -18.06 -39.58
C PRO A 371 12.53 -19.49 -39.82
N THR A 372 11.25 -19.68 -40.03
CA THR A 372 10.71 -20.98 -40.45
C THR A 372 11.11 -21.28 -41.88
N LEU A 373 11.55 -22.50 -42.13
CA LEU A 373 11.91 -22.97 -43.45
C LEU A 373 10.68 -23.47 -44.22
N PHE A 374 10.49 -22.99 -45.43
CA PHE A 374 9.44 -23.42 -46.35
C PHE A 374 10.04 -24.15 -47.54
N ALA A 375 9.27 -25.05 -48.17
CA ALA A 375 9.70 -25.75 -49.38
C ALA A 375 10.01 -24.79 -50.55
N VAL A 376 9.26 -23.67 -50.63
CA VAL A 376 9.56 -22.55 -51.51
C VAL A 376 10.03 -21.39 -50.61
N PRO A 377 11.17 -20.77 -50.90
CA PRO A 377 11.70 -19.67 -50.10
C PRO A 377 10.70 -18.51 -49.98
N VAL A 378 10.25 -18.25 -48.74
CA VAL A 378 9.39 -17.10 -48.39
C VAL A 378 10.13 -16.31 -47.33
N PHE A 379 10.27 -15.02 -47.55
CA PHE A 379 10.83 -14.15 -46.52
C PHE A 379 9.85 -13.92 -45.40
N THR A 380 10.29 -14.23 -44.18
CA THR A 380 9.55 -13.90 -42.94
C THR A 380 10.32 -12.88 -42.08
N VAL A 381 11.49 -13.29 -41.58
CA VAL A 381 12.48 -12.48 -40.85
C VAL A 381 13.86 -12.97 -41.20
N TYR A 382 14.89 -12.17 -40.94
CA TYR A 382 16.26 -12.65 -41.07
C TYR A 382 16.63 -13.60 -39.93
N ASN A 383 17.39 -14.67 -40.30
CA ASN A 383 18.11 -15.43 -39.29
C ASN A 383 19.20 -14.52 -38.69
N SER A 384 19.10 -14.28 -37.40
CA SER A 384 19.98 -13.33 -36.73
C SER A 384 20.38 -13.79 -35.33
N SER A 385 21.60 -13.39 -34.95
CA SER A 385 22.13 -13.53 -33.58
C SER A 385 22.27 -12.14 -32.97
N ILE A 386 21.78 -11.96 -31.78
CA ILE A 386 21.72 -10.66 -31.11
C ILE A 386 22.39 -10.77 -29.75
N LEU A 387 23.32 -9.86 -29.48
CA LEU A 387 23.95 -9.70 -28.18
C LEU A 387 23.45 -8.43 -27.55
N THR A 388 22.92 -8.51 -26.34
CA THR A 388 22.29 -7.39 -25.63
C THR A 388 22.93 -7.16 -24.27
N GLY A 389 23.26 -5.92 -23.96
CA GLY A 389 23.57 -5.44 -22.63
C GLY A 389 22.54 -4.43 -22.18
N GLY A 390 22.08 -4.54 -20.95
CA GLY A 390 21.03 -3.66 -20.41
C GLY A 390 21.30 -3.19 -19.00
N VAL A 391 20.74 -2.03 -18.66
CA VAL A 391 20.74 -1.46 -17.31
C VAL A 391 19.33 -0.99 -16.96
N GLY A 392 18.94 -1.24 -15.74
CA GLY A 392 17.63 -0.85 -15.24
C GLY A 392 17.68 -0.27 -13.84
N ILE A 393 16.65 0.48 -13.52
CA ILE A 393 16.38 0.97 -12.16
C ILE A 393 14.94 0.66 -11.81
N LYS A 394 14.73 0.26 -10.57
CA LYS A 394 13.39 0.00 -10.03
C LYS A 394 13.26 0.66 -8.67
N TYR A 395 12.11 1.31 -8.46
CA TYR A 395 11.69 1.85 -7.16
C TYR A 395 10.26 1.39 -6.86
N ASP A 396 10.09 0.59 -5.80
CA ASP A 396 8.81 -0.06 -5.48
C ASP A 396 8.47 0.13 -4.01
N THR A 397 7.45 0.96 -3.75
CA THR A 397 6.93 1.26 -2.41
C THR A 397 5.54 0.69 -2.17
N ARG A 398 5.03 -0.14 -3.08
CA ARG A 398 3.70 -0.75 -2.93
C ARG A 398 3.62 -1.56 -1.64
N ASP A 399 2.50 -1.44 -0.96
CA ASP A 399 2.19 -2.22 0.24
C ASP A 399 2.05 -3.72 -0.06
N ASP A 400 1.37 -4.08 -1.14
CA ASP A 400 1.26 -5.45 -1.68
C ASP A 400 1.57 -5.43 -3.19
N PRO A 401 2.56 -6.22 -3.68
CA PRO A 401 2.89 -6.25 -5.10
C PRO A 401 1.79 -6.84 -6.00
N ILE A 402 0.84 -7.63 -5.46
CA ILE A 402 -0.23 -8.29 -6.24
C ILE A 402 -1.50 -7.44 -6.30
N SER A 403 -1.94 -6.96 -5.16
CA SER A 403 -3.18 -6.17 -5.01
C SER A 403 -2.89 -4.90 -4.21
N PRO A 404 -2.10 -3.98 -4.78
CA PRO A 404 -1.70 -2.78 -4.05
C PRO A 404 -2.89 -1.87 -3.77
N VAL A 405 -2.90 -1.34 -2.54
CA VAL A 405 -3.83 -0.32 -2.06
C VAL A 405 -3.17 1.05 -2.07
N SER A 406 -1.86 1.08 -1.86
CA SER A 406 -1.08 2.31 -1.80
C SER A 406 0.35 2.12 -2.29
N GLY A 407 0.99 3.23 -2.64
CA GLY A 407 2.39 3.25 -3.06
C GLY A 407 2.57 3.37 -4.56
N ILE A 408 3.82 3.34 -4.98
CA ILE A 408 4.21 3.46 -6.39
C ILE A 408 5.17 2.35 -6.77
N ASN A 409 5.16 2.00 -8.05
CA ASN A 409 6.16 1.16 -8.70
C ASN A 409 6.67 1.90 -9.92
N PHE A 410 7.95 2.15 -9.97
CA PHE A 410 8.66 2.75 -11.08
C PHE A 410 9.69 1.78 -11.59
N PHE A 411 9.72 1.56 -12.90
CA PHE A 411 10.73 0.75 -13.57
C PHE A 411 11.17 1.43 -14.86
N SER A 412 12.47 1.55 -15.05
CA SER A 412 13.05 2.03 -16.29
C SER A 412 14.19 1.12 -16.70
N TRP A 413 14.22 0.76 -17.98
CA TRP A 413 15.21 -0.11 -18.56
C TRP A 413 15.75 0.47 -19.86
N PHE A 414 17.05 0.48 -20.01
CA PHE A 414 17.74 0.83 -21.24
C PHE A 414 18.64 -0.33 -21.69
N SER A 415 18.62 -0.68 -22.96
CA SER A 415 19.50 -1.71 -23.49
C SER A 415 20.05 -1.37 -24.87
N LEU A 416 21.26 -1.86 -25.12
CA LEU A 416 21.95 -1.81 -26.39
C LEU A 416 22.12 -3.23 -26.91
N SER A 417 21.75 -3.44 -28.16
CA SER A 417 21.84 -4.74 -28.81
C SER A 417 22.64 -4.63 -30.11
N ASN A 418 23.53 -5.59 -30.33
CA ASN A 418 24.21 -5.77 -31.59
C ASN A 418 23.63 -7.00 -32.30
N LYS A 419 22.94 -6.78 -33.40
CA LYS A 419 22.24 -7.79 -34.20
C LYS A 419 23.05 -8.10 -35.43
N LYS A 420 23.44 -9.38 -35.63
CA LYS A 420 24.12 -9.88 -36.80
C LYS A 420 23.18 -10.73 -37.64
N ILE A 421 22.94 -10.31 -38.87
CA ILE A 421 22.12 -11.02 -39.86
C ILE A 421 22.98 -12.10 -40.51
N GLN A 422 22.48 -13.34 -40.51
CA GLN A 422 23.20 -14.51 -40.99
C GLN A 422 22.55 -15.13 -42.24
N GLY A 423 21.31 -14.80 -42.56
CA GLY A 423 20.59 -15.36 -43.68
C GLY A 423 19.09 -15.14 -43.62
N PRO A 424 18.25 -15.75 -44.44
CA PRO A 424 18.68 -16.59 -45.61
C PRO A 424 19.38 -15.76 -46.68
N LYS A 425 20.42 -16.33 -47.32
CA LYS A 425 21.29 -15.61 -48.26
C LYS A 425 20.54 -15.11 -49.49
N GLU A 426 19.52 -15.81 -49.91
CA GLU A 426 18.69 -15.47 -51.08
C GLU A 426 17.90 -14.16 -50.90
N PHE A 427 17.71 -13.71 -49.67
CA PHE A 427 17.02 -12.46 -49.35
C PHE A 427 17.97 -11.33 -48.92
N ILE A 428 19.28 -11.60 -48.87
CA ILE A 428 20.29 -10.58 -48.58
C ILE A 428 20.66 -9.88 -49.90
N THR A 429 20.37 -8.58 -49.97
CA THR A 429 20.74 -7.78 -51.17
C THR A 429 22.18 -7.26 -51.07
N PRO A 430 22.87 -7.08 -52.21
CA PRO A 430 24.21 -6.48 -52.22
C PRO A 430 24.19 -5.09 -51.58
N GLY A 431 25.08 -4.84 -50.63
CA GLY A 431 25.17 -3.57 -49.91
C GLY A 431 24.29 -3.48 -48.66
N GLN A 432 23.53 -4.51 -48.35
CA GLN A 432 22.69 -4.54 -47.15
C GLN A 432 23.52 -4.52 -45.85
N ILE A 433 23.07 -3.75 -44.85
CA ILE A 433 23.67 -3.73 -43.53
C ILE A 433 23.39 -5.07 -42.83
N LEU A 434 24.46 -5.84 -42.56
CA LEU A 434 24.37 -7.14 -41.89
C LEU A 434 24.61 -7.06 -40.36
N GLN A 435 25.07 -5.93 -39.88
CA GLN A 435 25.27 -5.68 -38.45
C GLN A 435 24.55 -4.42 -38.07
N VAL A 436 23.55 -4.56 -37.20
CA VAL A 436 22.62 -3.50 -36.79
C VAL A 436 22.75 -3.28 -35.30
N ASN A 437 22.83 -2.04 -34.90
CA ASN A 437 22.73 -1.68 -33.49
C ASN A 437 21.29 -1.24 -33.17
N LEU A 438 20.70 -1.87 -32.16
CA LEU A 438 19.38 -1.53 -31.66
C LEU A 438 19.52 -0.95 -30.27
N ARG A 439 18.72 0.08 -30.00
CA ARG A 439 18.51 0.68 -28.67
C ARG A 439 17.09 0.43 -28.26
N LYS A 440 16.86 -0.09 -27.05
CA LYS A 440 15.53 -0.30 -26.52
C LYS A 440 15.37 0.46 -25.20
N ILE A 441 14.23 1.12 -25.05
CA ILE A 441 13.82 1.81 -23.83
C ILE A 441 12.50 1.20 -23.37
N VAL A 442 12.43 0.89 -22.09
CA VAL A 442 11.25 0.40 -21.40
C VAL A 442 11.03 1.30 -20.19
N PHE A 443 9.81 1.76 -20.01
CA PHE A 443 9.40 2.57 -18.88
C PHE A 443 8.04 2.08 -18.38
N ASP A 444 7.92 1.88 -17.09
CA ASP A 444 6.67 1.54 -16.40
C ASP A 444 6.56 2.39 -15.13
N PHE A 445 5.39 2.95 -14.93
CA PHE A 445 5.03 3.68 -13.72
C PHE A 445 3.62 3.30 -13.30
N ASP A 446 3.46 2.80 -12.08
CA ASP A 446 2.18 2.49 -11.46
C ASP A 446 2.05 3.28 -10.16
N ALA A 447 0.88 3.81 -9.90
CA ALA A 447 0.57 4.53 -8.67
C ALA A 447 -0.80 4.09 -8.13
N TYR A 448 -0.88 3.93 -6.82
CA TYR A 448 -2.07 3.46 -6.11
C TYR A 448 -2.37 4.39 -4.94
N PHE A 449 -3.63 4.84 -4.85
CA PHE A 449 -4.09 5.78 -3.83
C PHE A 449 -5.40 5.28 -3.24
N GLU A 450 -5.43 5.08 -1.94
CA GLU A 450 -6.68 4.89 -1.21
C GLU A 450 -7.40 6.24 -1.10
N LEU A 451 -8.50 6.40 -1.82
CA LEU A 451 -9.31 7.63 -1.82
C LEU A 451 -10.12 7.73 -0.53
N PHE A 452 -10.72 6.65 -0.13
CA PHE A 452 -11.44 6.43 1.12
C PHE A 452 -11.58 4.92 1.36
N ASN A 453 -11.94 4.51 2.57
CA ASN A 453 -11.94 3.11 2.98
C ASN A 453 -12.44 2.16 1.87
N ARG A 454 -11.62 1.18 1.48
CA ARG A 454 -11.87 0.18 0.43
C ARG A 454 -11.95 0.70 -1.02
N ASN A 455 -11.69 1.97 -1.26
CA ASN A 455 -11.81 2.57 -2.59
C ASN A 455 -10.45 3.08 -3.04
N ILE A 456 -9.92 2.50 -4.12
CA ILE A 456 -8.58 2.75 -4.62
C ILE A 456 -8.64 3.32 -6.03
N ALA A 457 -7.90 4.38 -6.28
CA ALA A 457 -7.54 4.82 -7.63
C ALA A 457 -6.19 4.18 -7.99
N ALA A 458 -6.13 3.56 -9.17
CA ALA A 458 -4.91 3.00 -9.71
C ALA A 458 -4.62 3.60 -11.08
N LEU A 459 -3.39 4.04 -11.29
CA LEU A 459 -2.89 4.58 -12.55
C LEU A 459 -1.65 3.82 -12.97
N GLY A 460 -1.66 3.27 -14.19
CA GLY A 460 -0.51 2.72 -14.86
C GLY A 460 -0.13 3.54 -16.09
N VAL A 461 1.14 3.76 -16.34
CA VAL A 461 1.69 4.37 -17.56
C VAL A 461 2.88 3.57 -18.02
N SER A 462 2.88 3.15 -19.28
CA SER A 462 3.94 2.36 -19.87
C SER A 462 4.39 2.92 -21.22
N VAL A 463 5.69 2.90 -21.48
CA VAL A 463 6.30 3.32 -22.76
C VAL A 463 7.33 2.30 -23.19
N ARG A 464 7.33 1.97 -24.47
CA ARG A 464 8.31 1.09 -25.10
C ARG A 464 8.79 1.74 -26.39
N GLU A 465 10.09 1.73 -26.61
CA GLU A 465 10.70 2.23 -27.85
C GLU A 465 11.86 1.35 -28.26
N VAL A 466 11.94 1.06 -29.56
CA VAL A 466 13.10 0.47 -30.20
C VAL A 466 13.54 1.36 -31.35
N GLN A 467 14.84 1.65 -31.41
CA GLN A 467 15.48 2.45 -32.44
C GLN A 467 16.64 1.68 -33.04
N GLY A 468 16.88 1.84 -34.35
CA GLY A 468 18.00 1.23 -35.06
C GLY A 468 17.87 1.39 -36.57
N ASP A 469 18.97 1.11 -37.31
CA ASP A 469 19.02 1.29 -38.76
C ASP A 469 18.12 0.30 -39.51
N LEU A 470 17.86 -0.87 -38.93
CA LEU A 470 16.98 -1.89 -39.50
C LEU A 470 16.15 -2.54 -38.38
N ILE A 471 14.89 -2.20 -38.33
CA ILE A 471 13.92 -2.78 -37.40
C ILE A 471 13.07 -3.80 -38.14
N GLU A 472 13.01 -5.02 -37.63
CA GLU A 472 12.22 -6.09 -38.19
C GLU A 472 10.96 -6.35 -37.38
N GLU A 473 10.05 -7.16 -37.88
CA GLU A 473 8.84 -7.58 -37.22
C GLU A 473 9.09 -8.22 -35.84
N SER A 474 10.21 -8.95 -35.71
CA SER A 474 10.66 -9.56 -34.46
C SER A 474 11.16 -8.57 -33.39
N ASP A 475 11.53 -7.36 -33.83
CA ASP A 475 12.06 -6.31 -32.92
C ASP A 475 10.96 -5.40 -32.36
N LEU A 476 9.76 -5.40 -33.01
CA LEU A 476 8.64 -4.53 -32.64
C LEU A 476 8.02 -4.91 -31.30
N PHE A 477 7.62 -3.90 -30.56
CA PHE A 477 6.78 -4.06 -29.38
C PHE A 477 5.32 -4.29 -29.76
N ARG A 478 4.55 -4.88 -28.85
CA ARG A 478 3.18 -5.30 -29.05
C ARG A 478 2.27 -4.62 -28.06
N LEU A 479 1.08 -4.23 -28.52
CA LEU A 479 0.06 -3.53 -27.75
C LEU A 479 -1.32 -4.14 -28.03
N GLY A 480 -2.15 -4.26 -27.01
CA GLY A 480 -3.49 -4.83 -27.04
C GLY A 480 -3.62 -6.03 -26.10
N GLY A 481 -4.81 -6.25 -25.60
CA GLY A 481 -5.15 -7.33 -24.69
C GLY A 481 -5.12 -6.96 -23.22
N ASN A 482 -5.24 -7.98 -22.39
CA ASN A 482 -5.43 -7.83 -20.95
C ASN A 482 -4.32 -7.09 -20.21
N SER A 483 -3.08 -7.23 -20.68
CA SER A 483 -1.89 -6.68 -20.00
C SER A 483 -1.53 -5.26 -20.42
N SER A 484 -2.20 -4.69 -21.44
CA SER A 484 -1.85 -3.37 -21.95
C SER A 484 -3.07 -2.51 -22.31
N LEU A 485 -3.83 -2.89 -23.33
CA LEU A 485 -4.96 -2.12 -23.84
C LEU A 485 -6.19 -3.02 -24.00
N ARG A 486 -7.04 -3.04 -22.98
CA ARG A 486 -8.26 -3.86 -22.95
C ARG A 486 -9.30 -3.34 -23.96
N GLY A 487 -10.17 -4.22 -24.44
CA GLY A 487 -11.09 -3.93 -25.55
C GLY A 487 -10.53 -4.31 -26.93
N TYR A 488 -9.24 -4.65 -27.01
CA TYR A 488 -8.57 -5.13 -28.22
C TYR A 488 -8.07 -6.56 -28.03
N ARG A 489 -7.79 -7.28 -29.15
CA ARG A 489 -7.21 -8.62 -29.10
C ARG A 489 -5.79 -8.57 -28.55
N GLU A 490 -5.34 -9.67 -27.98
CA GLU A 490 -3.94 -9.80 -27.52
C GLU A 490 -2.97 -9.53 -28.67
N GLU A 491 -1.97 -8.64 -28.39
CA GLU A 491 -0.91 -8.28 -29.32
C GLU A 491 -1.41 -7.74 -30.68
N GLN A 492 -2.58 -7.12 -30.71
CA GLN A 492 -3.23 -6.67 -31.96
C GLN A 492 -2.42 -5.63 -32.74
N PHE A 493 -1.78 -4.72 -32.03
CA PHE A 493 -0.99 -3.66 -32.62
C PHE A 493 0.49 -3.87 -32.38
N ARG A 494 1.31 -3.48 -33.36
CA ARG A 494 2.76 -3.57 -33.30
C ARG A 494 3.38 -2.25 -33.69
N GLY A 495 4.41 -1.84 -32.95
CA GLY A 495 5.11 -0.59 -33.22
C GLY A 495 6.52 -0.59 -32.68
N ASN A 496 7.35 0.24 -33.27
CA ASN A 496 8.67 0.55 -32.73
C ASN A 496 8.60 1.58 -31.60
N ARG A 497 7.48 2.32 -31.50
CA ARG A 497 7.11 3.12 -30.31
C ARG A 497 5.68 2.80 -29.90
N ILE A 498 5.51 2.42 -28.67
CA ILE A 498 4.20 2.22 -28.07
C ILE A 498 4.13 2.85 -26.69
N ALA A 499 2.99 3.41 -26.37
CA ALA A 499 2.69 3.93 -25.04
C ALA A 499 1.27 3.58 -24.66
N TRP A 500 1.02 3.28 -23.39
CA TRP A 500 -0.34 3.10 -22.90
C TRP A 500 -0.47 3.54 -21.46
N SER A 501 -1.71 3.82 -21.07
CA SER A 501 -2.10 4.19 -19.72
C SER A 501 -3.36 3.41 -19.33
N ASN A 502 -3.39 2.93 -18.10
CA ASN A 502 -4.51 2.23 -17.49
C ASN A 502 -4.95 3.01 -16.26
N LEU A 503 -6.18 3.50 -16.26
CA LEU A 503 -6.82 4.14 -15.12
C LEU A 503 -7.89 3.21 -14.57
N GLU A 504 -7.82 2.88 -13.29
CA GLU A 504 -8.80 1.99 -12.64
C GLU A 504 -9.33 2.61 -11.36
N TYR A 505 -10.63 2.44 -11.15
CA TYR A 505 -11.27 2.62 -9.86
C TYR A 505 -11.61 1.23 -9.32
N ARG A 506 -11.05 0.90 -8.15
CA ARG A 506 -11.19 -0.41 -7.51
C ARG A 506 -11.97 -0.30 -6.22
N PHE A 507 -12.93 -1.20 -6.02
CA PHE A 507 -13.66 -1.38 -4.77
C PHE A 507 -13.29 -2.72 -4.15
N LEU A 508 -12.58 -2.68 -3.00
CA LEU A 508 -12.12 -3.89 -2.31
C LEU A 508 -13.29 -4.65 -1.66
N THR A 509 -13.43 -5.91 -2.02
CA THR A 509 -14.38 -6.86 -1.39
C THR A 509 -13.71 -7.66 -0.29
N SER A 510 -12.40 -7.90 -0.40
CA SER A 510 -11.55 -8.50 0.64
C SER A 510 -10.15 -7.85 0.61
N SER A 511 -9.19 -8.38 1.36
CA SER A 511 -7.81 -7.85 1.39
C SER A 511 -7.13 -7.80 0.01
N ARG A 512 -7.47 -8.74 -0.89
CA ARG A 512 -6.88 -8.85 -2.23
C ARG A 512 -7.88 -9.01 -3.36
N SER A 513 -9.18 -9.05 -3.06
CA SER A 513 -10.23 -9.18 -4.07
C SER A 513 -10.96 -7.87 -4.26
N TYR A 514 -11.26 -7.49 -5.50
CA TYR A 514 -11.90 -6.22 -5.81
C TYR A 514 -12.74 -6.28 -7.08
N LEU A 515 -13.75 -5.42 -7.14
CA LEU A 515 -14.45 -5.03 -8.36
C LEU A 515 -13.76 -3.78 -8.92
N PHE A 516 -13.73 -3.62 -10.23
CA PHE A 516 -13.12 -2.44 -10.83
C PHE A 516 -13.84 -1.98 -12.09
N ALA A 517 -13.79 -0.68 -12.33
CA ALA A 517 -14.07 -0.06 -13.61
C ALA A 517 -12.76 0.56 -14.13
N PHE A 518 -12.59 0.59 -15.44
CA PHE A 518 -11.35 1.05 -16.03
C PHE A 518 -11.55 1.83 -17.33
N PHE A 519 -10.55 2.66 -17.61
CA PHE A 519 -10.35 3.34 -18.87
C PHE A 519 -8.89 3.21 -19.30
N ASP A 520 -8.65 2.64 -20.48
CA ASP A 520 -7.34 2.43 -21.07
C ASP A 520 -7.17 3.34 -22.30
N ALA A 521 -5.98 3.90 -22.44
CA ALA A 521 -5.58 4.70 -23.61
C ALA A 521 -4.24 4.20 -24.12
N GLY A 522 -4.11 4.03 -25.42
CA GLY A 522 -2.91 3.51 -26.05
C GLY A 522 -2.56 4.22 -27.35
N TYR A 523 -1.27 4.36 -27.59
CA TYR A 523 -0.70 4.90 -28.82
C TYR A 523 0.35 3.93 -29.35
N TYR A 524 0.36 3.75 -30.67
CA TYR A 524 1.44 3.03 -31.34
C TYR A 524 1.89 3.77 -32.60
N LEU A 525 3.18 3.69 -32.88
CA LEU A 525 3.80 4.14 -34.11
C LEU A 525 4.64 2.99 -34.65
N ARG A 526 4.40 2.63 -35.91
CA ARG A 526 5.27 1.77 -36.72
C ARG A 526 5.88 2.63 -37.82
N GLU A 527 7.17 2.87 -37.75
CA GLU A 527 7.89 3.65 -38.75
C GLU A 527 7.84 2.96 -40.13
N GLY A 528 7.70 3.77 -41.15
CA GLY A 528 7.72 3.30 -42.54
C GLY A 528 9.12 2.81 -42.97
N ASN A 529 9.15 1.90 -43.93
CA ASN A 529 10.37 1.46 -44.58
C ASN A 529 10.13 1.48 -46.09
N ALA A 530 10.70 2.47 -46.78
CA ALA A 530 10.51 2.66 -48.22
C ALA A 530 11.07 1.48 -49.04
N GLU A 531 12.18 0.86 -48.63
CA GLU A 531 12.78 -0.29 -49.30
C GLU A 531 11.90 -1.54 -49.27
N LYS A 532 11.19 -1.71 -48.12
CA LYS A 532 10.27 -2.84 -47.91
C LYS A 532 8.82 -2.50 -48.25
N LYS A 533 8.55 -1.30 -48.77
CA LYS A 533 7.19 -0.79 -49.06
C LYS A 533 6.25 -0.87 -47.85
N ILE A 534 6.80 -0.64 -46.68
CA ILE A 534 6.02 -0.55 -45.42
C ILE A 534 5.68 0.92 -45.22
N GLU A 535 4.39 1.24 -45.15
CA GLU A 535 3.90 2.59 -44.82
C GLU A 535 4.00 2.86 -43.31
N GLU A 536 4.29 4.11 -42.96
CA GLU A 536 4.23 4.54 -41.59
C GLU A 536 2.78 4.44 -41.10
N THR A 537 2.60 3.85 -39.94
CA THR A 537 1.27 3.69 -39.33
C THR A 537 1.30 4.12 -37.89
N SER A 538 0.47 5.07 -37.52
CA SER A 538 0.28 5.46 -36.13
C SER A 538 -1.20 5.61 -35.81
N SER A 539 -1.58 5.31 -34.56
CA SER A 539 -2.96 5.50 -34.14
C SER A 539 -3.03 5.58 -32.61
N PHE A 540 -4.00 6.35 -32.16
CA PHE A 540 -4.45 6.39 -30.78
C PHE A 540 -5.69 5.50 -30.60
N LYS A 541 -5.72 4.71 -29.56
CA LYS A 541 -6.78 3.75 -29.25
C LYS A 541 -7.22 3.89 -27.82
N THR A 542 -8.50 3.72 -27.54
CA THR A 542 -9.04 3.72 -26.19
C THR A 542 -9.94 2.52 -25.96
N GLY A 543 -9.92 2.02 -24.74
CA GLY A 543 -10.79 0.95 -24.29
C GLY A 543 -11.32 1.24 -22.88
N TYR A 544 -12.50 0.75 -22.56
CA TYR A 544 -13.11 0.94 -21.25
C TYR A 544 -13.98 -0.27 -20.88
N GLY A 545 -14.23 -0.42 -19.61
CA GLY A 545 -15.02 -1.55 -19.15
C GLY A 545 -15.02 -1.70 -17.64
N PHE A 546 -15.39 -2.89 -17.22
CA PHE A 546 -15.45 -3.26 -15.82
C PHE A 546 -15.02 -4.72 -15.64
N GLY A 547 -14.68 -5.08 -14.41
CA GLY A 547 -14.24 -6.43 -14.11
C GLY A 547 -14.22 -6.72 -12.62
N MET A 548 -13.74 -7.92 -12.33
CA MET A 548 -13.49 -8.38 -10.98
C MET A 548 -12.15 -9.10 -10.90
N SER A 549 -11.49 -8.95 -9.77
CA SER A 549 -10.30 -9.72 -9.43
C SER A 549 -10.51 -10.40 -8.09
N PHE A 550 -10.20 -11.68 -8.00
CA PHE A 550 -10.38 -12.45 -6.77
C PHE A 550 -9.20 -13.36 -6.51
N GLU A 551 -8.82 -13.44 -5.24
CA GLU A 551 -7.71 -14.27 -4.80
C GLU A 551 -8.09 -15.74 -4.87
N THR A 552 -7.21 -16.53 -5.49
CA THR A 552 -7.34 -17.98 -5.60
C THR A 552 -6.04 -18.64 -5.14
N GLY A 553 -6.05 -19.96 -4.95
CA GLY A 553 -4.85 -20.72 -4.61
C GLY A 553 -3.72 -20.61 -5.65
N ILE A 554 -4.03 -20.21 -6.89
CA ILE A 554 -3.08 -20.06 -8.00
C ILE A 554 -2.64 -18.62 -8.25
N GLY A 555 -3.16 -17.65 -7.51
CA GLY A 555 -2.90 -16.22 -7.65
C GLY A 555 -4.16 -15.39 -7.74
N LEU A 556 -4.02 -14.13 -8.12
CA LEU A 556 -5.15 -13.24 -8.34
C LEU A 556 -5.72 -13.47 -9.76
N LEU A 557 -6.89 -14.06 -9.85
CA LEU A 557 -7.62 -14.25 -11.11
C LEU A 557 -8.42 -12.98 -11.41
N SER A 558 -8.20 -12.40 -12.59
CA SER A 558 -8.90 -11.23 -13.08
C SER A 558 -9.76 -11.58 -14.29
N VAL A 559 -11.00 -11.13 -14.30
CA VAL A 559 -11.92 -11.24 -15.42
C VAL A 559 -12.48 -9.86 -15.70
N SER A 560 -12.40 -9.41 -16.95
CA SER A 560 -12.97 -8.12 -17.34
C SER A 560 -13.70 -8.19 -18.66
N TYR A 561 -14.74 -7.38 -18.75
CA TYR A 561 -15.48 -7.11 -19.97
C TYR A 561 -15.09 -5.72 -20.48
N ALA A 562 -14.61 -5.64 -21.71
CA ALA A 562 -13.99 -4.47 -22.29
C ALA A 562 -14.52 -4.15 -23.68
N LEU A 563 -14.73 -2.87 -23.94
CA LEU A 563 -15.14 -2.31 -25.23
C LEU A 563 -14.04 -1.41 -25.77
N ALA A 564 -13.75 -1.52 -27.06
CA ALA A 564 -12.97 -0.52 -27.77
C ALA A 564 -13.85 0.71 -28.11
N ALA A 565 -13.23 1.87 -28.29
CA ALA A 565 -13.95 3.06 -28.69
C ALA A 565 -14.73 2.85 -30.00
N GLY A 566 -16.03 3.17 -29.98
CA GLY A 566 -16.91 3.01 -31.12
C GLY A 566 -17.56 1.63 -31.28
N GLU A 567 -17.24 0.67 -30.43
CA GLU A 567 -17.90 -0.66 -30.41
C GLU A 567 -19.23 -0.61 -29.63
N GLY A 568 -20.20 -1.43 -30.06
CA GLY A 568 -21.43 -1.65 -29.32
C GLY A 568 -21.23 -2.66 -28.18
N PHE A 569 -22.19 -2.73 -27.27
CA PHE A 569 -22.10 -3.65 -26.13
C PHE A 569 -21.94 -5.12 -26.54
N SER A 570 -22.54 -5.53 -27.68
CA SER A 570 -22.40 -6.90 -28.21
C SER A 570 -21.00 -7.26 -28.72
N ASP A 571 -20.16 -6.24 -29.00
CA ASP A 571 -18.82 -6.43 -29.58
C ASP A 571 -17.73 -6.54 -28.52
N GLY A 572 -18.12 -6.42 -27.25
CA GLY A 572 -17.24 -6.45 -26.11
C GLY A 572 -16.44 -7.74 -25.99
N LYS A 573 -15.25 -7.62 -25.45
CA LYS A 573 -14.30 -8.72 -25.29
C LYS A 573 -14.17 -9.10 -23.83
N LEU A 574 -14.19 -10.41 -23.57
CA LEU A 574 -13.87 -10.95 -22.25
C LEU A 574 -12.35 -11.18 -22.18
N HIS A 575 -11.72 -10.54 -21.21
CA HIS A 575 -10.31 -10.75 -20.89
C HIS A 575 -10.18 -11.55 -19.60
N PHE A 576 -9.31 -12.53 -19.62
CA PHE A 576 -8.94 -13.35 -18.46
C PHE A 576 -7.46 -13.17 -18.18
N GLY A 577 -7.10 -12.99 -16.93
CA GLY A 577 -5.71 -12.86 -16.51
C GLY A 577 -5.48 -13.51 -15.16
N ILE A 578 -4.30 -14.09 -15.00
CA ILE A 578 -3.80 -14.55 -13.69
C ILE A 578 -2.60 -13.68 -13.37
N ILE A 579 -2.71 -12.89 -12.29
CA ILE A 579 -1.60 -12.07 -11.82
C ILE A 579 -0.80 -12.91 -10.82
N ASN A 580 0.27 -13.48 -11.31
CA ASN A 580 1.32 -14.13 -10.54
C ASN A 580 2.59 -13.32 -10.73
N GLN A 581 3.00 -12.50 -9.76
CA GLN A 581 4.29 -11.84 -9.86
C GLN A 581 5.40 -12.74 -9.29
N PHE A 582 6.49 -12.79 -10.02
CA PHE A 582 7.79 -13.33 -9.62
C PHE A 582 8.57 -12.33 -8.80
#